data_435510b6e240c82ef0dfb5746697e24e
#
_entry.id   435510b6e240c82ef0dfb5746697e24e
#
_cell.length_a   1.000
_cell.length_b   1.000
_cell.length_c   1.000
_cell.angle_alpha   90.00
_cell.angle_beta   90.00
_cell.angle_gamma   90.00
#
_symmetry.space_group_name_H-M   'P 1'
#
loop_
_entity.id
_entity.type
_entity.pdbx_description
1 polymer ?
#
loop_
_entity_poly.entity_id
_entity_poly.type
_entity_poly.pdbx_seq_one_letter_code
_entity_poly.pdbx_strand_id
1 'polypeptide(L)'
;MNFSDRLQQLPSVAQLTALHVSSADGQALTTLEPKPGQAGSLVIYHALGVLYGGRITPAAARLGLEWYAEHHADALAHPGKHPNIDRLLACANSGSVLLVRAVAA
;
A
#
# COMPACT_ATOMS: atom_id res chain seq x y z
N MET A 1 -6.11 5.59 16.66
CA MET A 1 -5.60 4.24 16.34
C MET A 1 -4.27 4.37 15.64
N ASN A 2 -3.24 3.68 16.14
CA ASN A 2 -1.93 3.73 15.50
C ASN A 2 -1.82 2.70 14.36
N PHE A 3 -0.68 2.72 13.66
CA PHE A 3 -0.44 1.84 12.52
C PHE A 3 -0.54 0.36 12.91
N SER A 4 0.09 -0.04 14.01
CA SER A 4 0.09 -1.43 14.47
C SER A 4 -1.33 -1.93 14.77
N ASP A 5 -2.14 -1.11 15.43
CA ASP A 5 -3.54 -1.45 15.71
C ASP A 5 -4.33 -1.62 14.42
N ARG A 6 -4.09 -0.72 13.45
CA ARG A 6 -4.79 -0.78 12.16
C ARG A 6 -4.46 -2.08 11.43
N LEU A 7 -3.19 -2.49 11.41
CA LEU A 7 -2.80 -3.71 10.71
C LEU A 7 -3.55 -4.93 11.22
N GLN A 8 -3.84 -4.99 12.52
CA GLN A 8 -4.55 -6.12 13.11
C GLN A 8 -6.02 -6.19 12.69
N GLN A 9 -6.57 -5.10 12.19
CA GLN A 9 -7.97 -5.04 11.74
C GLN A 9 -8.13 -5.34 10.25
N LEU A 10 -7.04 -5.41 9.51
CA LEU A 10 -7.07 -5.64 8.07
C LEU A 10 -6.95 -7.14 7.74
N PRO A 11 -7.38 -7.56 6.54
CA PRO A 11 -7.31 -8.98 6.16
C PRO A 11 -5.90 -9.53 6.28
N SER A 12 -5.79 -10.79 6.69
CA SER A 12 -4.51 -11.49 6.80
C SER A 12 -3.86 -11.65 5.43
N VAL A 13 -2.54 -11.55 5.39
CA VAL A 13 -1.73 -11.82 4.20
C VAL A 13 -0.89 -13.10 4.36
N ALA A 14 -1.22 -13.94 5.34
CA ALA A 14 -0.45 -15.16 5.63
C ALA A 14 -0.39 -16.11 4.43
N GLN A 15 -1.37 -16.07 3.54
CA GLN A 15 -1.45 -16.90 2.35
C GLN A 15 -0.65 -16.33 1.17
N LEU A 16 -0.06 -15.15 1.30
CA LEU A 16 0.62 -14.48 0.19
C LEU A 16 2.14 -14.63 0.29
N THR A 17 2.80 -14.79 -0.86
CA THR A 17 4.25 -14.71 -0.95
C THR A 17 4.71 -13.35 -1.45
N ALA A 18 3.84 -12.62 -2.16
CA ALA A 18 4.17 -11.30 -2.72
C ALA A 18 2.91 -10.58 -3.17
N LEU A 19 3.07 -9.27 -3.40
CA LEU A 19 2.06 -8.43 -4.06
C LEU A 19 2.79 -7.58 -5.09
N HIS A 20 2.41 -7.70 -6.36
CA HIS A 20 2.98 -6.88 -7.42
C HIS A 20 2.21 -5.58 -7.53
N VAL A 21 2.93 -4.46 -7.58
CA VAL A 21 2.36 -3.13 -7.79
C VAL A 21 2.84 -2.61 -9.13
N SER A 22 1.91 -2.19 -9.98
CA SER A 22 2.22 -1.65 -11.29
C SER A 22 1.43 -0.38 -11.55
N SER A 23 1.87 0.37 -12.57
CA SER A 23 1.12 1.52 -13.07
C SER A 23 -0.08 1.05 -13.88
N ALA A 24 -1.00 1.99 -14.19
CA ALA A 24 -2.21 1.67 -14.93
C ALA A 24 -1.92 1.11 -16.33
N ASP A 25 -0.77 1.46 -16.91
CA ASP A 25 -0.35 0.94 -18.22
C ASP A 25 0.42 -0.39 -18.12
N GLY A 26 0.52 -0.96 -16.93
CA GLY A 26 1.14 -2.28 -16.73
C GLY A 26 2.63 -2.26 -16.42
N GLN A 27 3.25 -1.09 -16.28
CA GLN A 27 4.67 -1.01 -15.92
C GLN A 27 4.88 -1.43 -14.48
N ALA A 28 5.76 -2.41 -14.25
CA ALA A 28 6.08 -2.88 -12.91
C ALA A 28 6.78 -1.77 -12.11
N LEU A 29 6.27 -1.48 -10.91
CA LEU A 29 6.82 -0.45 -10.03
C LEU A 29 7.57 -1.07 -8.85
N THR A 30 6.97 -2.05 -8.18
CA THR A 30 7.59 -2.73 -7.05
C THR A 30 6.90 -4.05 -6.76
N THR A 31 7.55 -4.87 -5.94
CA THR A 31 6.97 -6.08 -5.39
C THR A 31 7.11 -6.01 -3.87
N LEU A 32 5.99 -6.17 -3.17
CA LEU A 32 5.97 -6.19 -1.70
C LEU A 32 5.97 -7.64 -1.23
N GLU A 33 6.81 -7.95 -0.25
CA GLU A 33 6.95 -9.28 0.29
C GLU A 33 6.73 -9.28 1.81
N PRO A 34 6.39 -10.45 2.42
CA PRO A 34 6.17 -10.54 3.86
C PRO A 34 7.50 -10.62 4.61
N LYS A 35 8.28 -9.55 4.58
CA LYS A 35 9.59 -9.47 5.23
C LYS A 35 9.74 -8.14 5.96
N PRO A 36 10.72 -8.03 6.89
CA PRO A 36 10.93 -6.79 7.64
C PRO A 36 11.08 -5.59 6.71
N GLY A 37 10.43 -4.49 7.07
CA GLY A 37 10.42 -3.26 6.28
C GLY A 37 9.36 -3.21 5.19
N GLN A 38 8.75 -4.35 4.83
CA GLN A 38 7.72 -4.42 3.80
C GLN A 38 6.41 -5.04 4.27
N ALA A 39 6.44 -5.81 5.36
CA ALA A 39 5.29 -6.59 5.80
C ALA A 39 4.06 -5.72 6.07
N GLY A 40 4.24 -4.56 6.71
CA GLY A 40 3.14 -3.65 6.97
C GLY A 40 2.54 -3.07 5.69
N SER A 41 3.39 -2.68 4.74
CA SER A 41 2.91 -2.16 3.46
C SER A 41 2.22 -3.25 2.64
N LEU A 42 2.67 -4.50 2.72
CA LEU A 42 1.98 -5.62 2.09
C LEU A 42 0.53 -5.71 2.58
N VAL A 43 0.32 -5.60 3.89
CA VAL A 43 -1.03 -5.62 4.49
C VAL A 43 -1.89 -4.48 3.96
N ILE A 44 -1.35 -3.25 3.98
CA ILE A 44 -2.08 -2.05 3.53
C ILE A 44 -2.47 -2.18 2.05
N TYR A 45 -1.50 -2.44 1.18
CA TYR A 45 -1.74 -2.51 -0.26
C TYR A 45 -2.69 -3.66 -0.63
N HIS A 46 -2.55 -4.81 0.02
CA HIS A 46 -3.46 -5.93 -0.21
C HIS A 46 -4.90 -5.58 0.18
N ALA A 47 -5.08 -4.97 1.35
CA ALA A 47 -6.41 -4.56 1.81
C ALA A 47 -7.05 -3.56 0.86
N LEU A 48 -6.27 -2.58 0.35
CA LEU A 48 -6.77 -1.63 -0.65
C LEU A 48 -7.19 -2.36 -1.92
N GLY A 49 -6.40 -3.31 -2.37
CA GLY A 49 -6.72 -4.12 -3.55
C GLY A 49 -8.01 -4.92 -3.38
N VAL A 50 -8.23 -5.50 -2.21
CA VAL A 50 -9.46 -6.24 -1.91
C VAL A 50 -10.66 -5.31 -1.96
N LEU A 51 -10.57 -4.12 -1.35
CA LEU A 51 -11.68 -3.18 -1.29
C LEU A 51 -12.00 -2.54 -2.64
N TYR A 52 -10.99 -2.34 -3.49
CA TYR A 52 -11.14 -1.59 -4.74
C TYR A 52 -10.93 -2.44 -5.99
N GLY A 53 -11.03 -3.77 -5.86
CA GLY A 53 -11.02 -4.67 -7.01
C GLY A 53 -9.66 -4.78 -7.73
N GLY A 54 -8.56 -4.74 -6.98
CA GLY A 54 -7.21 -4.84 -7.56
C GLY A 54 -6.64 -3.52 -8.04
N ARG A 55 -7.30 -2.40 -7.74
CA ARG A 55 -6.90 -1.07 -8.17
C ARG A 55 -6.70 -0.18 -6.96
N ILE A 56 -5.71 0.70 -7.02
CA ILE A 56 -5.56 1.76 -6.02
C ILE A 56 -5.82 3.08 -6.75
N THR A 57 -7.04 3.59 -6.58
CA THR A 57 -7.47 4.89 -7.09
C THR A 57 -6.99 5.98 -6.14
N PRO A 58 -7.10 7.28 -6.50
CA PRO A 58 -6.82 8.35 -5.54
C PRO A 58 -7.61 8.22 -4.24
N ALA A 59 -8.87 7.80 -4.30
CA ALA A 59 -9.68 7.58 -3.10
C ALA A 59 -9.09 6.43 -2.24
N ALA A 60 -8.69 5.33 -2.88
CA ALA A 60 -8.05 4.23 -2.19
C ALA A 60 -6.72 4.66 -1.58
N ALA A 61 -5.94 5.45 -2.31
CA ALA A 61 -4.65 5.96 -1.81
C ALA A 61 -4.86 6.81 -0.55
N ARG A 62 -5.87 7.68 -0.53
CA ARG A 62 -6.18 8.49 0.65
C ARG A 62 -6.57 7.63 1.84
N LEU A 63 -7.35 6.57 1.62
CA LEU A 63 -7.69 5.63 2.68
C LEU A 63 -6.45 4.92 3.23
N GLY A 64 -5.55 4.48 2.35
CA GLY A 64 -4.30 3.86 2.74
C GLY A 64 -3.42 4.79 3.55
N LEU A 65 -3.35 6.06 3.17
CA LEU A 65 -2.60 7.07 3.94
C LEU A 65 -3.16 7.22 5.35
N GLU A 66 -4.48 7.19 5.50
CA GLU A 66 -5.13 7.21 6.81
C GLU A 66 -4.73 5.97 7.63
N TRP A 67 -4.68 4.80 7.01
CA TRP A 67 -4.29 3.55 7.67
C TRP A 67 -2.82 3.54 8.10
N TYR A 68 -1.95 4.26 7.40
CA TYR A 68 -0.54 4.39 7.80
C TYR A 68 -0.37 5.21 9.10
N ALA A 69 -1.39 5.98 9.48
CA ALA A 69 -1.45 6.69 10.76
C ALA A 69 -0.20 7.56 10.99
N GLU A 70 0.54 7.32 12.08
CA GLU A 70 1.72 8.11 12.42
C GLU A 70 2.82 8.08 11.35
N HIS A 71 2.90 7.01 10.55
CA HIS A 71 3.89 6.91 9.48
C HIS A 71 3.60 7.85 8.32
N HIS A 72 2.33 8.22 8.12
CA HIS A 72 1.97 9.20 7.10
C HIS A 72 2.61 10.57 7.40
N ALA A 73 2.49 11.04 8.64
CA ALA A 73 3.11 12.30 9.05
C ALA A 73 4.65 12.23 8.92
N ASP A 74 5.24 11.10 9.30
CA ASP A 74 6.69 10.90 9.17
C ASP A 74 7.14 10.92 7.71
N ALA A 75 6.35 10.35 6.80
CA ALA A 75 6.65 10.39 5.37
C ALA A 75 6.60 11.82 4.81
N LEU A 76 5.65 12.64 5.28
CA LEU A 76 5.56 14.03 4.86
C LEU A 76 6.76 14.83 5.36
N ALA A 77 7.24 14.56 6.58
CA ALA A 77 8.38 15.24 7.17
C ALA A 77 9.71 14.79 6.55
N HIS A 78 9.77 13.55 6.04
CA HIS A 78 11.01 12.94 5.54
C HIS A 78 10.77 12.28 4.18
N PRO A 79 10.60 13.05 3.09
CA PRO A 79 10.40 12.49 1.74
C PRO A 79 11.50 11.49 1.38
N GLY A 80 11.12 10.37 0.82
CA GLY A 80 12.03 9.29 0.44
C GLY A 80 12.26 8.24 1.51
N LYS A 81 11.92 8.52 2.78
CA LYS A 81 12.09 7.55 3.87
C LYS A 81 11.11 6.39 3.80
N HIS A 82 9.90 6.64 3.30
CA HIS A 82 8.81 5.66 3.20
C HIS A 82 8.33 5.53 1.76
N PRO A 83 9.05 4.78 0.90
CA PRO A 83 8.71 4.72 -0.54
C PRO A 83 7.27 4.27 -0.81
N ASN A 84 6.74 3.35 0.00
CA ASN A 84 5.38 2.84 -0.19
C ASN A 84 4.31 3.87 0.18
N ILE A 85 4.61 4.75 1.12
CA ILE A 85 3.72 5.88 1.46
C ILE A 85 3.86 6.96 0.40
N ASP A 86 5.08 7.27 -0.02
CA ASP A 86 5.35 8.27 -1.07
C ASP A 86 4.58 7.93 -2.35
N ARG A 87 4.50 6.65 -2.70
CA ARG A 87 3.76 6.19 -3.89
C ARG A 87 2.26 6.47 -3.74
N LEU A 88 1.68 6.25 -2.56
CA LEU A 88 0.27 6.57 -2.31
C LEU A 88 0.04 8.08 -2.33
N LEU A 89 0.96 8.87 -1.80
CA LEU A 89 0.87 10.33 -1.85
C LEU A 89 0.85 10.81 -3.30
N ALA A 90 1.74 10.28 -4.15
CA ALA A 90 1.77 10.61 -5.57
C ALA A 90 0.45 10.23 -6.26
N CYS A 91 -0.06 9.04 -5.98
CA CYS A 91 -1.33 8.58 -6.53
C CYS A 91 -2.49 9.50 -6.13
N ALA A 92 -2.58 9.85 -4.85
CA ALA A 92 -3.65 10.72 -4.34
C ALA A 92 -3.59 12.11 -4.97
N ASN A 93 -2.39 12.64 -5.22
CA ASN A 93 -2.20 14.01 -5.70
C ASN A 93 -2.28 14.13 -7.23
N SER A 94 -1.87 13.09 -7.97
CA SER A 94 -1.79 13.15 -9.43
C SER A 94 -3.05 12.64 -10.13
N GLY A 95 -3.93 11.95 -9.42
CA GLY A 95 -5.09 11.29 -10.04
C GLY A 95 -4.76 9.98 -10.73
N SER A 96 -3.53 9.48 -10.59
CA SER A 96 -3.11 8.21 -11.18
C SER A 96 -3.78 7.02 -10.50
N VAL A 97 -3.78 5.89 -11.18
CA VAL A 97 -4.28 4.62 -10.63
C VAL A 97 -3.14 3.62 -10.62
N LEU A 98 -3.01 2.88 -9.52
CA LEU A 98 -2.09 1.77 -9.41
C LEU A 98 -2.86 0.45 -9.54
N LEU A 99 -2.20 -0.58 -10.05
CA LEU A 99 -2.75 -1.93 -10.09
C LEU A 99 -1.98 -2.80 -9.11
N VAL A 100 -2.71 -3.66 -8.39
CA VAL A 100 -2.09 -4.60 -7.44
C VAL A 100 -2.55 -6.02 -7.75
N ARG A 101 -1.61 -6.97 -7.66
CA ARG A 101 -1.89 -8.38 -7.92
C ARG A 101 -1.20 -9.23 -6.86
N ALA A 102 -2.01 -9.94 -6.06
CA ALA A 102 -1.50 -10.84 -5.03
C ALA A 102 -0.97 -12.13 -5.65
N VAL A 103 0.12 -12.64 -5.06
CA VAL A 103 0.69 -13.94 -5.43
C VAL A 103 0.52 -14.87 -4.23
N ALA A 104 -0.25 -15.93 -4.41
CA ALA A 104 -0.49 -16.92 -3.37
C ALA A 104 0.74 -17.81 -3.16
N ALA A 105 0.87 -18.26 -1.93
CA ALA A 105 1.92 -19.22 -1.59
C ALA A 105 1.68 -20.58 -2.27
#